data_e36157dea2699696681f3c6ba17a9877
#
_entry.id   e36157dea2699696681f3c6ba17a9877
#
_cell.length_a   1.000
_cell.length_b   1.000
_cell.length_c   1.000
_cell.angle_alpha   90.00
_cell.angle_beta   90.00
_cell.angle_gamma   90.00
#
_symmetry.space_group_name_H-M   'P 1'
#
loop_
_entity.id
_entity.type
_entity.pdbx_description
1 polymer ?
#
loop_
_entity_poly.entity_id
_entity_poly.type
_entity_poly.pdbx_seq_one_letter_code
_entity_poly.pdbx_strand_id
1 'polypeptide(L)'
;DMASEEVKEVLEKVRETLKARGARTIAGLGRTFRSLDSYDGNKKVDKEEFVVGLRENGVDLTQDEADALMGHFDIDGDGHVCFDEFLVGIRGRLNENREPIVHEAFAKFDKDSSGEIAIEDIKGVYNTDFHPDKQSGEKTDEEIFQDFLSSFGDKNDDGIITKDEWIEYYSAVSSNIDDDDHFNLMMKNAWQLD
;
A
#
# COMPACT_ATOMS: atom_id res chain seq x y z
N ASP A 1 20.99 -2.45 13.59
CA ASP A 1 21.41 -2.62 12.20
C ASP A 1 21.61 -1.24 11.58
N MET A 2 22.89 -0.86 11.31
CA MET A 2 23.25 0.49 10.84
C MET A 2 22.54 0.89 9.55
N ALA A 3 22.34 -0.06 8.61
CA ALA A 3 21.64 0.21 7.35
C ALA A 3 20.17 0.59 7.57
N SER A 4 19.50 0.04 8.58
CA SER A 4 18.09 0.38 8.87
C SER A 4 17.94 1.75 9.55
N GLU A 5 18.92 2.20 10.32
CA GLU A 5 18.94 3.55 10.92
C GLU A 5 19.18 4.62 9.84
N GLU A 6 20.11 4.36 8.93
CA GLU A 6 20.43 5.25 7.82
C GLU A 6 19.23 5.47 6.90
N VAL A 7 18.49 4.37 6.57
CA VAL A 7 17.24 4.45 5.80
C VAL A 7 16.19 5.29 6.53
N LYS A 8 16.05 5.13 7.84
CA LYS A 8 15.10 5.90 8.65
C LYS A 8 15.40 7.39 8.64
N GLU A 9 16.65 7.77 8.78
CA GLU A 9 17.06 9.17 8.75
C GLU A 9 16.80 9.82 7.39
N VAL A 10 17.14 9.12 6.32
CA VAL A 10 16.91 9.60 4.95
C VAL A 10 15.41 9.68 4.64
N LEU A 11 14.65 8.68 5.05
CA LEU A 11 13.20 8.64 4.87
C LEU A 11 12.51 9.78 5.61
N GLU A 12 12.94 10.09 6.83
CA GLU A 12 12.41 11.21 7.61
C GLU A 12 12.71 12.55 6.92
N LYS A 13 13.90 12.71 6.38
CA LYS A 13 14.28 13.88 5.59
C LYS A 13 13.36 14.06 4.37
N VAL A 14 13.05 12.98 3.66
CA VAL A 14 12.13 12.98 2.54
C VAL A 14 10.72 13.38 3.00
N ARG A 15 10.21 12.76 4.06
CA ARG A 15 8.88 13.06 4.62
C ARG A 15 8.74 14.53 5.03
N GLU A 16 9.72 15.06 5.76
CA GLU A 16 9.70 16.45 6.23
C GLU A 16 9.72 17.44 5.06
N THR A 17 10.55 17.18 4.05
CA THR A 17 10.64 18.03 2.86
C THR A 17 9.34 18.02 2.06
N LEU A 18 8.75 16.86 1.81
CA LEU A 18 7.48 16.74 1.10
C LEU A 18 6.33 17.37 1.89
N LYS A 19 6.32 17.17 3.20
CA LYS A 19 5.33 17.77 4.10
C LYS A 19 5.39 19.30 4.09
N ALA A 20 6.60 19.87 4.11
CA ALA A 20 6.81 21.31 4.02
C ALA A 20 6.31 21.90 2.68
N ARG A 21 6.27 21.09 1.62
CA ARG A 21 5.75 21.46 0.31
C ARG A 21 4.26 21.16 0.13
N GLY A 22 3.56 20.78 1.20
CA GLY A 22 2.12 20.50 1.18
C GLY A 22 1.72 19.08 0.75
N ALA A 23 2.67 18.17 0.60
CA ALA A 23 2.41 16.79 0.24
C ALA A 23 2.05 15.93 1.48
N ARG A 24 0.93 16.24 2.11
CA ARG A 24 0.43 15.55 3.32
C ARG A 24 -0.72 14.59 3.03
N THR A 25 -1.57 14.95 2.07
CA THR A 25 -2.76 14.18 1.69
C THR A 25 -2.43 13.26 0.50
N ILE A 26 -3.32 12.32 0.24
CA ILE A 26 -3.23 11.44 -0.95
C ILE A 26 -3.14 12.28 -2.23
N ALA A 27 -3.95 13.33 -2.34
CA ALA A 27 -3.92 14.23 -3.50
C ALA A 27 -2.56 14.95 -3.66
N GLY A 28 -1.98 15.42 -2.54
CA GLY A 28 -0.66 16.05 -2.53
C GLY A 28 0.46 15.09 -2.89
N LEU A 29 0.43 13.89 -2.32
CA LEU A 29 1.39 12.82 -2.64
C LEU A 29 1.25 12.34 -4.09
N GLY A 30 0.03 12.29 -4.63
CA GLY A 30 -0.22 11.98 -6.03
C GLY A 30 0.39 12.99 -6.98
N ARG A 31 0.32 14.29 -6.66
CA ARG A 31 0.99 15.34 -7.44
C ARG A 31 2.51 15.17 -7.41
N THR A 32 3.06 14.88 -6.23
CA THR A 32 4.49 14.62 -6.07
C THR A 32 4.92 13.41 -6.91
N PHE A 33 4.20 12.30 -6.82
CA PHE A 33 4.50 11.10 -7.59
C PHE A 33 4.49 11.37 -9.11
N ARG A 34 3.49 12.09 -9.61
CA ARG A 34 3.42 12.45 -11.02
C ARG A 34 4.59 13.35 -11.45
N SER A 35 5.11 14.19 -10.55
CA SER A 35 6.31 14.98 -10.83
C SER A 35 7.57 14.13 -10.91
N LEU A 36 7.63 13.04 -10.13
CA LEU A 36 8.74 12.08 -10.19
C LEU A 36 8.70 11.27 -11.50
N ASP A 37 7.51 10.84 -11.91
CA ASP A 37 7.25 10.11 -13.16
C ASP A 37 7.10 11.07 -14.36
N SER A 38 7.98 12.06 -14.45
CA SER A 38 7.85 13.11 -15.47
C SER A 38 8.54 12.78 -16.80
N TYR A 39 9.38 11.75 -16.81
CA TYR A 39 10.25 11.46 -17.94
C TYR A 39 9.54 10.66 -19.03
N ASP A 40 8.82 9.63 -18.68
CA ASP A 40 8.14 8.76 -19.64
C ASP A 40 6.63 8.58 -19.37
N GLY A 41 6.14 8.99 -18.19
CA GLY A 41 4.73 8.94 -17.82
C GLY A 41 4.17 7.51 -17.75
N ASN A 42 5.03 6.53 -17.48
CA ASN A 42 4.64 5.11 -17.46
C ASN A 42 3.94 4.67 -16.17
N LYS A 43 3.73 5.59 -15.21
CA LYS A 43 3.14 5.37 -13.88
C LYS A 43 4.00 4.51 -12.95
N LYS A 44 5.26 4.38 -13.27
CA LYS A 44 6.29 3.75 -12.45
C LYS A 44 7.53 4.62 -12.46
N VAL A 45 8.21 4.70 -11.33
CA VAL A 45 9.40 5.54 -11.16
C VAL A 45 10.60 4.63 -11.02
N ASP A 46 11.56 4.74 -11.90
CA ASP A 46 12.84 4.05 -11.76
C ASP A 46 13.77 4.83 -10.80
N LYS A 47 14.93 4.26 -10.52
CA LYS A 47 15.90 4.86 -9.59
C LYS A 47 16.36 6.25 -10.04
N GLU A 48 16.62 6.43 -11.32
CA GLU A 48 17.11 7.70 -11.86
C GLU A 48 16.02 8.78 -11.76
N GLU A 49 14.80 8.46 -12.16
CA GLU A 49 13.64 9.35 -12.02
C GLU A 49 13.38 9.70 -10.55
N PHE A 50 13.52 8.72 -9.66
CA PHE A 50 13.33 8.91 -8.23
C PHE A 50 14.34 9.91 -7.65
N VAL A 51 15.63 9.74 -7.97
CA VAL A 51 16.70 10.64 -7.51
C VAL A 51 16.51 12.05 -8.07
N VAL A 52 16.31 12.17 -9.39
CA VAL A 52 16.14 13.46 -10.06
C VAL A 52 14.88 14.16 -9.55
N GLY A 53 13.77 13.45 -9.48
CA GLY A 53 12.50 14.00 -9.03
C GLY A 53 12.52 14.44 -7.57
N LEU A 54 13.16 13.70 -6.68
CA LEU A 54 13.32 14.11 -5.29
C LEU A 54 14.22 15.34 -5.17
N ARG A 55 15.27 15.43 -5.97
CA ARG A 55 16.13 16.62 -6.03
C ARG A 55 15.33 17.86 -6.45
N GLU A 56 14.48 17.74 -7.47
CA GLU A 56 13.59 18.81 -7.92
C GLU A 56 12.58 19.22 -6.84
N ASN A 57 12.22 18.28 -5.96
CA ASN A 57 11.36 18.54 -4.82
C ASN A 57 12.13 18.98 -3.56
N GLY A 58 13.42 19.25 -3.67
CA GLY A 58 14.24 19.79 -2.58
C GLY A 58 14.98 18.77 -1.74
N VAL A 59 15.00 17.50 -2.16
CA VAL A 59 15.72 16.43 -1.45
C VAL A 59 16.90 15.96 -2.27
N ASP A 60 18.12 16.35 -1.86
CA ASP A 60 19.35 15.83 -2.46
C ASP A 60 19.75 14.52 -1.80
N LEU A 61 19.95 13.49 -2.62
CA LEU A 61 20.35 12.17 -2.18
C LEU A 61 21.73 11.80 -2.72
N THR A 62 22.55 11.16 -1.88
CA THR A 62 23.75 10.47 -2.34
C THR A 62 23.33 9.17 -3.06
N GLN A 63 24.27 8.57 -3.78
CA GLN A 63 24.01 7.30 -4.48
C GLN A 63 23.62 6.20 -3.49
N ASP A 64 24.28 6.11 -2.35
CA ASP A 64 23.98 5.11 -1.33
C ASP A 64 22.62 5.34 -0.69
N GLU A 65 22.27 6.59 -0.41
CA GLU A 65 20.94 6.96 0.09
C GLU A 65 19.85 6.61 -0.92
N ALA A 66 20.08 6.87 -2.20
CA ALA A 66 19.14 6.53 -3.27
C ALA A 66 18.93 5.02 -3.38
N ASP A 67 20.00 4.22 -3.31
CA ASP A 67 19.93 2.77 -3.33
C ASP A 67 19.15 2.23 -2.13
N ALA A 68 19.41 2.77 -0.95
CA ALA A 68 18.72 2.38 0.28
C ALA A 68 17.22 2.72 0.23
N LEU A 69 16.85 3.90 -0.28
CA LEU A 69 15.46 4.30 -0.44
C LEU A 69 14.73 3.45 -1.48
N MET A 70 15.36 3.19 -2.64
CA MET A 70 14.75 2.32 -3.64
C MET A 70 14.46 0.93 -3.07
N GLY A 71 15.38 0.36 -2.29
CA GLY A 71 15.14 -0.90 -1.61
C GLY A 71 13.99 -0.86 -0.60
N HIS A 72 13.75 0.30 0.00
CA HIS A 72 12.64 0.50 0.94
C HIS A 72 11.29 0.66 0.22
N PHE A 73 11.25 1.41 -0.88
CA PHE A 73 10.02 1.69 -1.62
C PHE A 73 9.60 0.58 -2.56
N ASP A 74 10.56 -0.08 -3.23
CA ASP A 74 10.31 -1.16 -4.18
C ASP A 74 9.99 -2.47 -3.44
N ILE A 75 8.72 -2.63 -3.09
CA ILE A 75 8.25 -3.77 -2.28
C ILE A 75 8.26 -5.06 -3.08
N ASP A 76 7.85 -5.01 -4.35
CA ASP A 76 7.76 -6.20 -5.21
C ASP A 76 9.09 -6.58 -5.90
N GLY A 77 10.10 -5.74 -5.79
CA GLY A 77 11.43 -6.01 -6.32
C GLY A 77 11.55 -5.91 -7.83
N ASP A 78 10.65 -5.19 -8.50
CA ASP A 78 10.67 -5.02 -9.97
C ASP A 78 11.66 -3.94 -10.46
N GLY A 79 12.33 -3.25 -9.55
CA GLY A 79 13.27 -2.17 -9.86
C GLY A 79 12.61 -0.81 -10.10
N HIS A 80 11.32 -0.72 -9.90
CA HIS A 80 10.52 0.49 -10.07
C HIS A 80 9.65 0.72 -8.84
N VAL A 81 9.15 1.94 -8.68
CA VAL A 81 8.22 2.31 -7.61
C VAL A 81 6.90 2.76 -8.24
N CYS A 82 5.83 2.04 -7.99
CA CYS A 82 4.48 2.47 -8.37
C CYS A 82 3.89 3.41 -7.31
N PHE A 83 2.73 4.01 -7.60
CA PHE A 83 2.11 4.97 -6.67
C PHE A 83 1.76 4.34 -5.32
N ASP A 84 1.22 3.12 -5.31
CA ASP A 84 0.88 2.44 -4.05
C ASP A 84 2.11 2.17 -3.19
N GLU A 85 3.20 1.71 -3.79
CA GLU A 85 4.47 1.53 -3.10
C GLU A 85 5.03 2.84 -2.56
N PHE A 86 4.92 3.93 -3.33
CA PHE A 86 5.31 5.26 -2.92
C PHE A 86 4.52 5.71 -1.68
N LEU A 87 3.20 5.52 -1.67
CA LEU A 87 2.35 5.85 -0.53
C LEU A 87 2.72 5.04 0.72
N VAL A 88 2.90 3.73 0.58
CA VAL A 88 3.32 2.86 1.68
C VAL A 88 4.68 3.29 2.22
N GLY A 89 5.63 3.58 1.34
CA GLY A 89 6.96 4.02 1.73
C GLY A 89 6.96 5.34 2.50
N ILE A 90 6.16 6.31 2.07
CA ILE A 90 6.05 7.63 2.72
C ILE A 90 5.21 7.56 4.00
N ARG A 91 4.02 6.97 3.96
CA ARG A 91 3.08 6.91 5.09
C ARG A 91 3.41 5.82 6.09
N GLY A 92 4.21 4.87 5.69
CA GLY A 92 4.49 3.68 6.46
C GLY A 92 3.42 2.61 6.25
N ARG A 93 3.63 1.47 6.90
CA ARG A 93 2.67 0.36 6.91
C ARG A 93 1.50 0.72 7.84
N LEU A 94 0.70 -0.27 8.21
CA LEU A 94 -0.42 -0.08 9.12
C LEU A 94 0.03 0.57 10.43
N ASN A 95 -0.72 1.59 10.88
CA ASN A 95 -0.49 2.22 12.17
C ASN A 95 -1.16 1.42 13.32
N GLU A 96 -0.89 1.83 14.55
CA GLU A 96 -1.40 1.16 15.76
C GLU A 96 -2.93 1.15 15.86
N ASN A 97 -3.62 2.09 15.21
CA ASN A 97 -5.08 2.17 15.22
C ASN A 97 -5.73 1.28 14.16
N ARG A 98 -4.99 0.91 13.10
CA ARG A 98 -5.49 0.12 11.96
C ARG A 98 -5.03 -1.32 11.98
N GLU A 99 -3.84 -1.59 12.51
CA GLU A 99 -3.26 -2.93 12.56
C GLU A 99 -4.16 -3.95 13.25
N PRO A 100 -4.77 -3.66 14.42
CA PRO A 100 -5.61 -4.64 15.12
C PRO A 100 -6.78 -5.17 14.29
N ILE A 101 -7.46 -4.29 13.55
CA ILE A 101 -8.63 -4.71 12.76
C ILE A 101 -8.23 -5.55 11.54
N VAL A 102 -7.05 -5.31 10.97
CA VAL A 102 -6.51 -6.13 9.88
C VAL A 102 -6.19 -7.53 10.37
N HIS A 103 -5.59 -7.66 11.54
CA HIS A 103 -5.32 -8.95 12.17
C HIS A 103 -6.61 -9.67 12.59
N GLU A 104 -7.60 -8.95 13.12
CA GLU A 104 -8.90 -9.50 13.47
C GLU A 104 -9.62 -10.10 12.26
N ALA A 105 -9.61 -9.40 11.14
CA ALA A 105 -10.20 -9.88 9.90
C ALA A 105 -9.51 -11.16 9.42
N PHE A 106 -8.20 -11.21 9.45
CA PHE A 106 -7.44 -12.41 9.08
C PHE A 106 -7.77 -13.59 10.02
N ALA A 107 -7.76 -13.35 11.33
CA ALA A 107 -8.03 -14.39 12.35
C ALA A 107 -9.43 -14.98 12.22
N LYS A 108 -10.40 -14.23 11.70
CA LYS A 108 -11.77 -14.72 11.45
C LYS A 108 -11.76 -15.92 10.50
N PHE A 109 -10.86 -15.97 9.56
CA PHE A 109 -10.75 -17.03 8.55
C PHE A 109 -9.67 -18.06 8.85
N ASP A 110 -8.59 -17.66 9.54
CA ASP A 110 -7.50 -18.54 9.94
C ASP A 110 -7.83 -19.27 11.25
N LYS A 111 -8.81 -20.16 11.17
CA LYS A 111 -9.34 -20.86 12.36
C LYS A 111 -8.35 -21.84 13.00
N ASP A 112 -7.42 -22.36 12.22
CA ASP A 112 -6.39 -23.30 12.68
C ASP A 112 -5.08 -22.61 13.07
N SER A 113 -5.03 -21.28 12.97
CA SER A 113 -3.84 -20.49 13.27
C SER A 113 -2.60 -20.90 12.45
N SER A 114 -2.82 -21.35 11.24
CA SER A 114 -1.75 -21.78 10.33
C SER A 114 -0.97 -20.59 9.74
N GLY A 115 -1.56 -19.38 9.75
CA GLY A 115 -1.02 -18.21 9.06
C GLY A 115 -1.39 -18.16 7.59
N GLU A 116 -2.31 -19.01 7.14
CA GLU A 116 -2.77 -19.12 5.76
C GLU A 116 -4.29 -19.27 5.73
N ILE A 117 -4.93 -18.64 4.74
CA ILE A 117 -6.37 -18.80 4.49
C ILE A 117 -6.60 -19.17 3.02
N ALA A 118 -7.60 -20.01 2.77
CA ALA A 118 -8.00 -20.34 1.41
C ALA A 118 -8.91 -19.25 0.85
N ILE A 119 -8.73 -18.90 -0.42
CA ILE A 119 -9.57 -17.91 -1.12
C ILE A 119 -11.05 -18.28 -1.02
N GLU A 120 -11.38 -19.55 -1.11
CA GLU A 120 -12.75 -20.04 -1.01
C GLU A 120 -13.41 -19.73 0.34
N ASP A 121 -12.63 -19.67 1.42
CA ASP A 121 -13.14 -19.36 2.76
C ASP A 121 -13.61 -17.92 2.90
N ILE A 122 -13.08 -17.00 2.11
CA ILE A 122 -13.45 -15.59 2.14
C ILE A 122 -14.51 -15.20 1.12
N LYS A 123 -14.69 -15.99 0.06
CA LYS A 123 -15.60 -15.70 -1.05
C LYS A 123 -17.05 -15.44 -0.60
N GLY A 124 -17.55 -16.20 0.37
CA GLY A 124 -18.92 -16.08 0.87
C GLY A 124 -19.12 -14.97 1.91
N VAL A 125 -18.05 -14.34 2.38
CA VAL A 125 -18.08 -13.37 3.48
C VAL A 125 -17.78 -11.95 3.01
N TYR A 126 -16.98 -11.81 1.95
CA TYR A 126 -16.60 -10.49 1.44
C TYR A 126 -17.83 -9.71 0.98
N ASN A 127 -18.07 -8.59 1.66
CA ASN A 127 -19.24 -7.75 1.40
C ASN A 127 -18.87 -6.60 0.47
N THR A 128 -19.48 -6.58 -0.71
CA THR A 128 -19.27 -5.57 -1.74
C THR A 128 -20.26 -4.41 -1.69
N ASP A 129 -21.27 -4.45 -0.81
CA ASP A 129 -22.38 -3.49 -0.79
C ASP A 129 -21.94 -2.03 -0.65
N PHE A 130 -20.85 -1.80 0.04
CA PHE A 130 -20.28 -0.46 0.27
C PHE A 130 -19.17 -0.10 -0.73
N HIS A 131 -18.87 -0.99 -1.67
CA HIS A 131 -17.85 -0.72 -2.67
C HIS A 131 -18.34 0.34 -3.67
N PRO A 132 -17.52 1.37 -3.99
CA PRO A 132 -17.92 2.44 -4.90
C PRO A 132 -18.41 1.94 -6.27
N ASP A 133 -17.74 0.96 -6.85
CA ASP A 133 -18.06 0.40 -8.17
C ASP A 133 -19.40 -0.34 -8.17
N LYS A 134 -19.80 -0.93 -7.03
CA LYS A 134 -21.12 -1.53 -6.89
C LYS A 134 -22.20 -0.47 -6.74
N GLN A 135 -21.94 0.56 -5.93
CA GLN A 135 -22.90 1.65 -5.74
C GLN A 135 -23.15 2.44 -7.01
N SER A 136 -22.13 2.61 -7.86
CA SER A 136 -22.27 3.26 -9.18
C SER A 136 -22.87 2.35 -10.25
N GLY A 137 -22.89 1.04 -10.02
CA GLY A 137 -23.34 0.05 -10.99
C GLY A 137 -22.31 -0.28 -12.06
N GLU A 138 -21.06 0.14 -11.89
CA GLU A 138 -19.98 -0.11 -12.87
C GLU A 138 -19.52 -1.57 -12.88
N LYS A 139 -19.56 -2.24 -11.72
CA LYS A 139 -19.11 -3.63 -11.58
C LYS A 139 -20.10 -4.47 -10.80
N THR A 140 -20.16 -5.75 -11.13
CA THR A 140 -20.91 -6.76 -10.39
C THR A 140 -20.13 -7.20 -9.16
N ASP A 141 -20.80 -7.90 -8.23
CA ASP A 141 -20.15 -8.48 -7.03
C ASP A 141 -18.99 -9.41 -7.41
N GLU A 142 -19.18 -10.23 -8.43
CA GLU A 142 -18.16 -11.16 -8.91
C GLU A 142 -16.96 -10.43 -9.49
N GLU A 143 -17.17 -9.37 -10.27
CA GLU A 143 -16.08 -8.56 -10.83
C GLU A 143 -15.27 -7.85 -9.74
N ILE A 144 -15.96 -7.29 -8.74
CA ILE A 144 -15.31 -6.65 -7.59
C ILE A 144 -14.48 -7.67 -6.82
N PHE A 145 -15.02 -8.87 -6.59
CA PHE A 145 -14.31 -9.93 -5.88
C PHE A 145 -13.10 -10.44 -6.68
N GLN A 146 -13.20 -10.56 -8.00
CA GLN A 146 -12.09 -10.94 -8.86
C GLN A 146 -10.98 -9.88 -8.85
N ASP A 147 -11.33 -8.60 -8.89
CA ASP A 147 -10.35 -7.51 -8.77
C ASP A 147 -9.64 -7.55 -7.42
N PHE A 148 -10.40 -7.82 -6.35
CA PHE A 148 -9.85 -8.00 -5.01
C PHE A 148 -8.83 -9.14 -4.96
N LEU A 149 -9.17 -10.31 -5.51
CA LEU A 149 -8.26 -11.46 -5.56
C LEU A 149 -7.00 -11.17 -6.38
N SER A 150 -7.15 -10.50 -7.52
CA SER A 150 -6.02 -10.11 -8.37
C SER A 150 -5.05 -9.19 -7.66
N SER A 151 -5.55 -8.35 -6.76
CA SER A 151 -4.75 -7.38 -5.99
C SER A 151 -3.88 -8.03 -4.92
N PHE A 152 -4.23 -9.24 -4.46
CA PHE A 152 -3.42 -9.96 -3.48
C PHE A 152 -2.11 -10.48 -4.07
N GLY A 153 -1.98 -10.48 -5.41
CA GLY A 153 -0.74 -10.93 -6.03
C GLY A 153 -0.39 -12.33 -5.56
N ASP A 154 -1.33 -13.27 -5.72
CA ASP A 154 -1.06 -14.70 -5.50
C ASP A 154 0.10 -15.09 -6.41
N LYS A 155 1.32 -14.85 -5.90
CA LYS A 155 2.56 -15.05 -6.64
C LYS A 155 2.77 -16.51 -7.02
N ASN A 156 2.06 -17.40 -6.34
CA ASN A 156 2.17 -18.85 -6.50
C ASN A 156 0.97 -19.46 -7.21
N ASP A 157 -0.11 -18.71 -7.43
CA ASP A 157 -1.37 -19.16 -8.03
C ASP A 157 -1.90 -20.45 -7.34
N ASP A 158 -1.74 -20.52 -6.03
CA ASP A 158 -2.06 -21.71 -5.23
C ASP A 158 -3.42 -21.61 -4.54
N GLY A 159 -4.12 -20.48 -4.67
CA GLY A 159 -5.41 -20.24 -4.04
C GLY A 159 -5.34 -20.03 -2.53
N ILE A 160 -4.16 -19.73 -2.00
CA ILE A 160 -3.90 -19.49 -0.57
C ILE A 160 -3.39 -18.07 -0.37
N ILE A 161 -3.90 -17.40 0.66
CA ILE A 161 -3.46 -16.08 1.08
C ILE A 161 -2.70 -16.23 2.40
N THR A 162 -1.42 -15.86 2.41
CA THR A 162 -0.62 -15.85 3.62
C THR A 162 -0.91 -14.59 4.44
N LYS A 163 -0.57 -14.63 5.73
CA LYS A 163 -0.69 -13.46 6.60
C LYS A 163 0.12 -12.27 6.10
N ASP A 164 1.31 -12.51 5.58
CA ASP A 164 2.16 -11.46 5.02
C ASP A 164 1.53 -10.82 3.77
N GLU A 165 0.96 -11.61 2.87
CA GLU A 165 0.23 -11.10 1.70
C GLU A 165 -0.99 -10.28 2.11
N TRP A 166 -1.72 -10.70 3.15
CA TRP A 166 -2.86 -9.98 3.71
C TRP A 166 -2.45 -8.61 4.27
N ILE A 167 -1.39 -8.58 5.09
CA ILE A 167 -0.87 -7.36 5.68
C ILE A 167 -0.34 -6.41 4.60
N GLU A 168 0.38 -6.91 3.61
CA GLU A 168 0.91 -6.13 2.49
C GLU A 168 -0.23 -5.48 1.69
N TYR A 169 -1.25 -6.24 1.35
CA TYR A 169 -2.43 -5.72 0.65
C TYR A 169 -3.12 -4.60 1.44
N TYR A 170 -3.40 -4.83 2.73
CA TYR A 170 -4.07 -3.81 3.54
C TYR A 170 -3.18 -2.64 3.92
N SER A 171 -1.88 -2.80 3.90
CA SER A 171 -0.94 -1.66 4.01
C SER A 171 -1.10 -0.71 2.81
N ALA A 172 -1.22 -1.26 1.60
CA ALA A 172 -1.48 -0.47 0.40
C ALA A 172 -2.86 0.20 0.45
N VAL A 173 -3.90 -0.52 0.82
CA VAL A 173 -5.26 0.03 0.99
C VAL A 173 -5.27 1.14 2.05
N SER A 174 -4.64 0.89 3.20
CA SER A 174 -4.52 1.85 4.31
C SER A 174 -3.85 3.14 3.87
N SER A 175 -2.83 3.06 3.03
CA SER A 175 -2.10 4.23 2.51
C SER A 175 -2.98 5.14 1.65
N ASN A 176 -4.06 4.62 1.07
CA ASN A 176 -5.02 5.36 0.26
C ASN A 176 -6.16 5.99 1.08
N ILE A 177 -6.18 5.80 2.40
CA ILE A 177 -7.25 6.29 3.28
C ILE A 177 -6.63 7.20 4.35
N ASP A 178 -7.07 8.45 4.40
CA ASP A 178 -6.50 9.46 5.32
C ASP A 178 -6.99 9.30 6.77
N ASP A 179 -8.21 8.79 6.97
CA ASP A 179 -8.88 8.75 8.27
C ASP A 179 -8.94 7.32 8.83
N ASP A 180 -8.49 7.14 10.09
CA ASP A 180 -8.47 5.85 10.76
C ASP A 180 -9.87 5.28 10.99
N ASP A 181 -10.84 6.12 11.38
CA ASP A 181 -12.22 5.68 11.61
C ASP A 181 -12.86 5.20 10.31
N HIS A 182 -12.58 5.87 9.21
CA HIS A 182 -13.03 5.45 7.88
C HIS A 182 -12.43 4.09 7.50
N PHE A 183 -11.13 3.90 7.71
CA PHE A 183 -10.46 2.62 7.44
C PHE A 183 -11.09 1.49 8.26
N ASN A 184 -11.25 1.71 9.56
CA ASN A 184 -11.82 0.71 10.46
C ASN A 184 -13.27 0.37 10.09
N LEU A 185 -14.06 1.37 9.72
CA LEU A 185 -15.45 1.15 9.27
C LEU A 185 -15.50 0.33 7.97
N MET A 186 -14.62 0.66 7.02
CA MET A 186 -14.49 -0.08 5.77
C MET A 186 -14.15 -1.57 6.05
N MET A 187 -13.21 -1.84 6.93
CA MET A 187 -12.83 -3.20 7.30
C MET A 187 -13.98 -3.96 7.96
N LYS A 188 -14.72 -3.31 8.87
CA LYS A 188 -15.90 -3.91 9.50
C LYS A 188 -16.97 -4.28 8.50
N ASN A 189 -17.24 -3.39 7.55
CA ASN A 189 -18.26 -3.63 6.52
C ASN A 189 -17.84 -4.70 5.53
N ALA A 190 -16.59 -4.67 5.07
CA ALA A 190 -16.08 -5.64 4.09
C ALA A 190 -16.08 -7.07 4.64
N TRP A 191 -15.66 -7.25 5.90
CA TRP A 191 -15.46 -8.55 6.51
C TRP A 191 -16.51 -8.93 7.55
N GLN A 192 -17.56 -8.11 7.69
CA GLN A 192 -18.66 -8.34 8.63
C GLN A 192 -18.15 -8.54 10.07
N LEU A 193 -17.29 -7.63 10.52
CA LEU A 193 -16.75 -7.60 11.87
C LEU A 193 -17.69 -6.81 12.81
N ASP A 194 -17.73 -7.20 14.07
CA ASP A 194 -18.56 -6.53 15.09
C ASP A 194 -17.94 -5.22 15.60
#